data_756c11afb6417d9af71430128970a966
#
_entry.id   756c11afb6417d9af71430128970a966
#
_cell.length_a   1.000
_cell.length_b   1.000
_cell.length_c   1.000
_cell.angle_alpha   90.00
_cell.angle_beta   90.00
_cell.angle_gamma   90.00
#
_symmetry.space_group_name_H-M   'P 1'
#
loop_
_entity.id
_entity.type
_entity.pdbx_description
1 polymer ?
#
loop_
_entity_poly.entity_id
_entity_poly.type
_entity_poly.pdbx_seq_one_letter_code
_entity_poly.pdbx_strand_id
1 'polypeptide(L)'
;SEEAQNGEILGYIVRYRLFGYNDSPWSYRNVTKQLQRTYLITELITWKDYEIQIAAYNFKGVGNYAAPIKVKTREGVPSSPPTNVRAKPVGSSAVRVWWSPPDPQKINGINQGYKLQAWRGDPDTPGAVPEATVSVAPDLLNPLSEQSAVIDQLIPWTAYNVTVLCFTSPGDGKRSVPELSRTFQDYPGPVVNLRFEDITDWDVRESFQHDSYQVQEDGLEAASPERKVELQEVRNELKKP
;
A
#
# COMPACT_ATOMS: atom_id res chain seq x y z
N SER A 1 40.87 -11.13 -31.11
CA SER A 1 42.09 -10.78 -31.85
C SER A 1 41.74 -10.63 -33.32
N GLU A 2 42.50 -9.85 -34.09
CA GLU A 2 42.31 -9.67 -35.54
C GLU A 2 42.39 -11.01 -36.28
N GLU A 3 43.27 -11.89 -35.87
CA GLU A 3 43.44 -13.25 -36.41
C GLU A 3 42.17 -14.12 -36.32
N ALA A 4 41.29 -13.88 -35.35
CA ALA A 4 40.05 -14.66 -35.17
C ALA A 4 38.84 -14.08 -35.92
N GLN A 5 38.98 -12.95 -36.63
CA GLN A 5 37.88 -12.31 -37.33
C GLN A 5 37.49 -13.03 -38.62
N ASN A 6 38.45 -13.72 -39.24
CA ASN A 6 38.26 -14.46 -40.50
C ASN A 6 37.56 -13.64 -41.62
N GLY A 7 37.80 -12.31 -41.63
CA GLY A 7 37.20 -11.37 -42.55
C GLY A 7 36.67 -10.11 -41.85
N GLU A 8 36.09 -9.21 -42.64
CA GLU A 8 35.54 -7.96 -42.15
C GLU A 8 34.28 -8.19 -41.31
N ILE A 9 34.28 -7.71 -40.05
CA ILE A 9 33.11 -7.78 -39.17
C ILE A 9 32.09 -6.73 -39.59
N LEU A 10 30.88 -7.16 -39.89
CA LEU A 10 29.76 -6.28 -40.26
C LEU A 10 28.93 -5.83 -39.06
N GLY A 11 28.96 -6.58 -37.97
CA GLY A 11 28.20 -6.26 -36.76
C GLY A 11 28.19 -7.41 -35.76
N TYR A 12 27.29 -7.33 -34.84
CA TYR A 12 27.13 -8.30 -33.75
C TYR A 12 25.66 -8.70 -33.58
N ILE A 13 25.41 -9.93 -33.19
CA ILE A 13 24.13 -10.42 -32.74
C ILE A 13 24.21 -10.63 -31.23
N VAL A 14 23.36 -9.95 -30.50
CA VAL A 14 23.13 -10.16 -29.06
C VAL A 14 21.87 -11.02 -28.91
N ARG A 15 21.98 -12.13 -28.21
CA ARG A 15 20.82 -12.93 -27.83
C ARG A 15 20.70 -13.02 -26.33
N TYR A 16 19.48 -13.06 -25.83
CA TYR A 16 19.19 -13.12 -24.41
C TYR A 16 17.87 -13.87 -24.13
N ARG A 17 17.79 -14.49 -22.96
CA ARG A 17 16.60 -15.18 -22.47
C ARG A 17 16.56 -15.17 -20.95
N LEU A 18 15.40 -15.48 -20.36
CA LEU A 18 15.29 -15.70 -18.91
C LEU A 18 16.14 -16.90 -18.51
N PHE A 19 16.97 -16.72 -17.47
CA PHE A 19 17.79 -17.79 -16.90
C PHE A 19 16.92 -18.66 -15.96
N GLY A 20 17.13 -19.98 -16.02
CA GLY A 20 16.40 -20.95 -15.17
C GLY A 20 15.04 -21.38 -15.70
N TYR A 21 14.62 -20.87 -16.86
CA TYR A 21 13.41 -21.31 -17.56
C TYR A 21 13.82 -22.02 -18.84
N ASN A 22 13.83 -23.36 -18.83
CA ASN A 22 14.35 -24.19 -19.93
C ASN A 22 13.66 -23.93 -21.28
N ASP A 23 12.36 -23.56 -21.24
CA ASP A 23 11.55 -23.28 -22.42
C ASP A 23 11.54 -21.79 -22.82
N SER A 24 12.36 -20.94 -22.18
CA SER A 24 12.43 -19.53 -22.52
C SER A 24 13.07 -19.36 -23.90
N PRO A 25 12.36 -18.78 -24.88
CA PRO A 25 12.91 -18.56 -26.21
C PRO A 25 14.02 -17.51 -26.17
N TRP A 26 14.99 -17.66 -27.10
CA TRP A 26 15.98 -16.63 -27.31
C TRP A 26 15.35 -15.42 -28.01
N SER A 27 15.58 -14.25 -27.44
CA SER A 27 15.36 -12.96 -28.09
C SER A 27 16.65 -12.48 -28.73
N TYR A 28 16.57 -11.83 -29.88
CA TYR A 28 17.72 -11.40 -30.65
C TYR A 28 17.69 -9.90 -30.90
N ARG A 29 18.87 -9.28 -30.87
CA ARG A 29 19.10 -7.89 -31.28
C ARG A 29 20.31 -7.83 -32.22
N ASN A 30 20.12 -7.16 -33.36
CA ASN A 30 21.19 -6.95 -34.33
C ASN A 30 21.85 -5.57 -34.09
N VAL A 31 23.17 -5.56 -33.93
CA VAL A 31 23.99 -4.37 -33.74
C VAL A 31 24.84 -4.18 -35.00
N THR A 32 24.39 -3.32 -35.90
CA THR A 32 24.98 -3.10 -37.23
C THR A 32 26.18 -2.16 -37.25
N LYS A 33 26.43 -1.46 -36.12
CA LYS A 33 27.56 -0.53 -36.02
C LYS A 33 28.82 -1.30 -35.58
N GLN A 34 29.75 -1.51 -36.47
CA GLN A 34 31.00 -2.28 -36.25
C GLN A 34 31.84 -1.80 -35.05
N LEU A 35 31.88 -0.47 -34.84
CA LEU A 35 32.67 0.15 -33.76
C LEU A 35 31.87 0.30 -32.44
N GLN A 36 30.61 -0.12 -32.40
CA GLN A 36 29.82 -0.04 -31.18
C GLN A 36 30.29 -1.05 -30.15
N ARG A 37 30.74 -0.58 -29.00
CA ARG A 37 31.26 -1.40 -27.88
C ARG A 37 30.24 -1.63 -26.76
N THR A 38 29.13 -0.89 -26.77
CA THR A 38 28.10 -0.97 -25.77
C THR A 38 26.72 -1.07 -26.44
N TYR A 39 25.84 -1.90 -25.90
CA TYR A 39 24.47 -2.03 -26.37
C TYR A 39 23.52 -2.15 -25.16
N LEU A 40 22.48 -1.32 -25.14
CA LEU A 40 21.49 -1.35 -24.11
C LEU A 40 20.32 -2.27 -24.51
N ILE A 41 20.09 -3.32 -23.74
CA ILE A 41 18.91 -4.16 -23.88
C ILE A 41 17.81 -3.57 -22.99
N THR A 42 16.70 -3.18 -23.58
CA THR A 42 15.53 -2.59 -22.92
C THR A 42 14.37 -3.56 -22.84
N GLU A 43 13.30 -3.20 -22.11
CA GLU A 43 12.06 -3.98 -22.00
C GLU A 43 12.24 -5.35 -21.33
N LEU A 44 13.26 -5.48 -20.49
CA LEU A 44 13.46 -6.68 -19.70
C LEU A 44 12.52 -6.68 -18.49
N ILE A 45 12.10 -7.88 -18.07
CA ILE A 45 11.31 -8.06 -16.85
C ILE A 45 12.18 -7.68 -15.64
N THR A 46 11.59 -6.90 -14.75
CA THR A 46 12.23 -6.43 -13.52
C THR A 46 12.54 -7.58 -12.56
N TRP A 47 13.68 -7.51 -11.89
CA TRP A 47 14.12 -8.47 -10.86
C TRP A 47 14.17 -9.92 -11.33
N LYS A 48 14.62 -10.11 -12.59
CA LYS A 48 14.81 -11.44 -13.21
C LYS A 48 16.24 -11.65 -13.66
N ASP A 49 16.69 -12.90 -13.58
CA ASP A 49 17.97 -13.33 -14.11
C ASP A 49 17.85 -13.58 -15.61
N TYR A 50 18.80 -13.08 -16.36
CA TYR A 50 18.92 -13.28 -17.79
C TYR A 50 20.26 -13.93 -18.13
N GLU A 51 20.23 -14.78 -19.13
CA GLU A 51 21.40 -15.31 -19.81
C GLU A 51 21.60 -14.54 -21.13
N ILE A 52 22.79 -13.98 -21.33
CA ILE A 52 23.11 -13.13 -22.47
C ILE A 52 24.35 -13.70 -23.19
N GLN A 53 24.28 -13.76 -24.51
CA GLN A 53 25.39 -14.14 -25.36
C GLN A 53 25.53 -13.18 -26.55
N ILE A 54 26.76 -13.05 -27.10
CA ILE A 54 27.04 -12.22 -28.24
C ILE A 54 27.84 -13.02 -29.26
N ALA A 55 27.57 -12.82 -30.56
CA ALA A 55 28.36 -13.32 -31.67
C ALA A 55 28.63 -12.20 -32.66
N ALA A 56 29.81 -12.21 -33.27
CA ALA A 56 30.09 -11.36 -34.43
C ALA A 56 29.57 -12.03 -35.71
N TYR A 57 29.29 -11.23 -36.74
CA TYR A 57 28.95 -11.76 -38.05
C TYR A 57 29.69 -11.00 -39.16
N ASN A 58 29.93 -11.69 -40.26
CA ASN A 58 30.49 -11.17 -41.48
C ASN A 58 29.71 -11.65 -42.71
N PHE A 59 30.21 -11.44 -43.93
CA PHE A 59 29.53 -11.88 -45.17
C PHE A 59 29.30 -13.41 -45.26
N LYS A 60 30.07 -14.19 -44.54
CA LYS A 60 29.91 -15.67 -44.53
C LYS A 60 28.82 -16.12 -43.56
N GLY A 61 28.49 -15.30 -42.54
CA GLY A 61 27.49 -15.62 -41.57
C GLY A 61 27.83 -15.25 -40.14
N VAL A 62 27.06 -15.79 -39.21
CA VAL A 62 27.20 -15.58 -37.76
C VAL A 62 28.29 -16.55 -37.24
N GLY A 63 29.24 -16.01 -36.49
CA GLY A 63 30.25 -16.78 -35.79
C GLY A 63 29.70 -17.48 -34.52
N ASN A 64 30.59 -18.12 -33.80
CA ASN A 64 30.26 -18.77 -32.54
C ASN A 64 29.84 -17.72 -31.49
N TYR A 65 28.82 -18.05 -30.72
CA TYR A 65 28.44 -17.24 -29.56
C TYR A 65 29.50 -17.34 -28.46
N ALA A 66 29.80 -16.21 -27.85
CA ALA A 66 30.61 -16.16 -26.65
C ALA A 66 30.00 -16.98 -25.52
N ALA A 67 30.82 -17.32 -24.52
CA ALA A 67 30.31 -17.94 -23.31
C ALA A 67 29.15 -17.08 -22.70
N PRO A 68 28.10 -17.73 -22.19
CA PRO A 68 26.97 -16.99 -21.64
C PRO A 68 27.38 -16.24 -20.38
N ILE A 69 26.85 -15.03 -20.22
CA ILE A 69 26.91 -14.26 -18.98
C ILE A 69 25.51 -14.23 -18.32
N LYS A 70 25.52 -14.36 -17.01
CA LYS A 70 24.30 -14.23 -16.21
C LYS A 70 24.23 -12.82 -15.61
N VAL A 71 23.09 -12.15 -15.80
CA VAL A 71 22.83 -10.79 -15.30
C VAL A 71 21.47 -10.73 -14.70
N LYS A 72 21.33 -10.07 -13.54
CA LYS A 72 20.04 -9.79 -12.92
C LYS A 72 19.62 -8.35 -13.18
N THR A 73 18.37 -8.14 -13.61
CA THR A 73 17.80 -6.80 -13.71
C THR A 73 17.62 -6.18 -12.32
N ARG A 74 17.64 -4.86 -12.25
CA ARG A 74 17.49 -4.15 -10.97
C ARG A 74 16.09 -4.34 -10.37
N GLU A 75 15.99 -4.05 -9.08
CA GLU A 75 14.70 -3.97 -8.39
C GLU A 75 13.81 -2.89 -8.98
N GLY A 76 12.51 -3.11 -8.87
CA GLY A 76 11.48 -2.13 -9.13
C GLY A 76 10.46 -2.12 -7.98
N VAL A 77 9.46 -1.28 -8.08
CA VAL A 77 8.35 -1.23 -7.13
C VAL A 77 7.40 -2.42 -7.32
N PRO A 78 6.71 -2.88 -6.27
CA PRO A 78 5.70 -3.92 -6.38
C PRO A 78 4.60 -3.55 -7.38
N SER A 79 4.33 -4.45 -8.32
CA SER A 79 3.31 -4.26 -9.36
C SER A 79 1.93 -4.78 -8.98
N SER A 80 1.85 -5.59 -7.91
CA SER A 80 0.60 -6.11 -7.35
C SER A 80 0.45 -5.68 -5.90
N PRO A 81 -0.74 -5.24 -5.48
CA PRO A 81 -1.01 -4.90 -4.09
C PRO A 81 -1.16 -6.16 -3.23
N PRO A 82 -1.09 -6.03 -1.88
CA PRO A 82 -1.62 -7.02 -0.95
C PRO A 82 -3.11 -7.27 -1.19
N THR A 83 -3.57 -8.47 -0.88
CA THR A 83 -4.94 -8.94 -1.11
C THR A 83 -5.63 -9.31 0.20
N ASN A 84 -6.95 -9.62 0.14
CA ASN A 84 -7.75 -10.05 1.27
C ASN A 84 -7.64 -9.10 2.48
N VAL A 85 -7.56 -7.80 2.19
CA VAL A 85 -7.48 -6.77 3.24
C VAL A 85 -8.80 -6.74 3.99
N ARG A 86 -8.70 -6.80 5.31
CA ARG A 86 -9.84 -6.68 6.24
C ARG A 86 -9.44 -5.76 7.37
N ALA A 87 -10.35 -4.92 7.81
CA ALA A 87 -10.12 -3.97 8.88
C ALA A 87 -11.26 -4.05 9.90
N LYS A 88 -10.93 -4.16 11.20
CA LYS A 88 -11.92 -4.16 12.28
C LYS A 88 -11.46 -3.26 13.42
N PRO A 89 -12.36 -2.49 14.03
CA PRO A 89 -12.01 -1.69 15.19
C PRO A 89 -11.64 -2.60 16.37
N VAL A 90 -10.64 -2.19 17.13
CA VAL A 90 -10.20 -2.85 18.37
C VAL A 90 -10.22 -1.88 19.56
N GLY A 91 -10.55 -0.62 19.31
CA GLY A 91 -10.66 0.43 20.32
C GLY A 91 -11.28 1.70 19.72
N SER A 92 -11.45 2.70 20.56
CA SER A 92 -11.93 4.03 20.14
C SER A 92 -10.93 4.75 19.23
N SER A 93 -9.64 4.41 19.33
CA SER A 93 -8.56 5.03 18.56
C SER A 93 -7.72 4.04 17.76
N ALA A 94 -8.20 2.78 17.56
CA ALA A 94 -7.39 1.74 16.95
C ALA A 94 -8.21 0.80 16.07
N VAL A 95 -7.60 0.41 14.94
CA VAL A 95 -8.14 -0.55 13.97
C VAL A 95 -7.09 -1.64 13.71
N ARG A 96 -7.46 -2.90 13.83
CA ARG A 96 -6.64 -4.04 13.42
C ARG A 96 -6.89 -4.36 11.96
N VAL A 97 -5.81 -4.54 11.21
CA VAL A 97 -5.82 -4.81 9.78
C VAL A 97 -5.17 -6.16 9.53
N TRP A 98 -5.76 -6.96 8.66
CA TRP A 98 -5.21 -8.22 8.14
C TRP A 98 -5.05 -8.12 6.65
N TRP A 99 -4.03 -8.76 6.11
CA TRP A 99 -3.78 -8.82 4.67
C TRP A 99 -3.02 -10.10 4.29
N SER A 100 -3.22 -10.54 3.06
CA SER A 100 -2.38 -11.53 2.42
C SER A 100 -1.30 -10.84 1.59
N PRO A 101 -0.04 -11.31 1.67
CA PRO A 101 1.05 -10.81 0.85
C PRO A 101 0.74 -10.86 -0.65
N PRO A 102 1.30 -9.96 -1.48
CA PRO A 102 1.18 -10.06 -2.92
C PRO A 102 1.96 -11.27 -3.46
N ASP A 103 1.64 -11.69 -4.69
CA ASP A 103 2.41 -12.71 -5.40
C ASP A 103 3.92 -12.36 -5.38
N PRO A 104 4.80 -13.24 -4.88
CA PRO A 104 6.24 -13.00 -4.82
C PRO A 104 6.85 -12.59 -6.15
N GLN A 105 6.30 -13.10 -7.27
CA GLN A 105 6.75 -12.75 -8.60
C GLN A 105 6.40 -11.31 -9.03
N LYS A 106 5.47 -10.68 -8.33
CA LYS A 106 4.99 -9.31 -8.58
C LYS A 106 5.60 -8.27 -7.62
N ILE A 107 6.37 -8.70 -6.64
CA ILE A 107 7.06 -7.79 -5.72
C ILE A 107 8.18 -7.03 -6.43
N ASN A 108 8.78 -7.60 -7.48
CA ASN A 108 9.82 -6.98 -8.32
C ASN A 108 11.09 -6.58 -7.56
N GLY A 109 11.35 -7.17 -6.40
CA GLY A 109 12.48 -6.86 -5.55
C GLY A 109 12.45 -7.65 -4.25
N ILE A 110 13.22 -7.19 -3.27
CA ILE A 110 13.18 -7.69 -1.90
C ILE A 110 12.07 -6.93 -1.16
N ASN A 111 11.11 -7.66 -0.61
CA ASN A 111 10.05 -7.08 0.23
C ASN A 111 10.68 -6.45 1.48
N GLN A 112 10.62 -5.12 1.59
CA GLN A 112 11.09 -4.35 2.74
C GLN A 112 10.02 -4.23 3.83
N GLY A 113 8.75 -4.49 3.50
CA GLY A 113 7.64 -4.40 4.42
C GLY A 113 6.33 -3.97 3.78
N TYR A 114 5.40 -3.62 4.65
CA TYR A 114 4.08 -3.15 4.31
C TYR A 114 3.83 -1.80 4.97
N LYS A 115 3.07 -0.93 4.30
CA LYS A 115 2.52 0.29 4.89
C LYS A 115 1.01 0.16 4.97
N LEU A 116 0.48 0.27 6.18
CA LEU A 116 -0.94 0.33 6.47
C LEU A 116 -1.32 1.79 6.60
N GLN A 117 -2.33 2.23 5.88
CA GLN A 117 -2.72 3.63 5.81
C GLN A 117 -4.20 3.78 6.11
N ALA A 118 -4.56 4.70 7.00
CA ALA A 118 -5.93 5.06 7.32
C ALA A 118 -6.26 6.44 6.74
N TRP A 119 -7.37 6.56 6.02
CA TRP A 119 -7.79 7.75 5.29
C TRP A 119 -9.22 8.13 5.71
N ARG A 120 -9.45 9.40 6.04
CA ARG A 120 -10.82 9.88 6.32
C ARG A 120 -11.69 10.09 5.08
N GLY A 121 -11.12 10.01 3.91
CA GLY A 121 -11.80 10.16 2.62
C GLY A 121 -11.34 9.12 1.62
N ASP A 122 -11.62 9.37 0.35
CA ASP A 122 -11.14 8.52 -0.74
C ASP A 122 -9.63 8.68 -0.89
N PRO A 123 -8.84 7.59 -0.73
CA PRO A 123 -7.39 7.62 -0.89
C PRO A 123 -6.94 7.98 -2.30
N ASP A 124 -7.80 7.87 -3.31
CA ASP A 124 -7.49 8.16 -4.70
C ASP A 124 -7.78 9.62 -5.10
N THR A 125 -8.32 10.41 -4.17
CA THR A 125 -8.50 11.86 -4.37
C THR A 125 -7.14 12.55 -4.54
N PRO A 126 -6.94 13.38 -5.57
CA PRO A 126 -5.70 14.11 -5.76
C PRO A 126 -5.33 14.94 -4.54
N GLY A 127 -4.11 14.76 -4.02
CA GLY A 127 -3.62 15.45 -2.84
C GLY A 127 -4.08 14.87 -1.50
N ALA A 128 -4.84 13.76 -1.50
CA ALA A 128 -5.18 13.07 -0.26
C ALA A 128 -3.93 12.61 0.49
N VAL A 129 -3.96 12.77 1.80
CA VAL A 129 -2.90 12.33 2.72
C VAL A 129 -3.52 11.41 3.75
N PRO A 130 -2.89 10.26 4.08
CA PRO A 130 -3.39 9.39 5.13
C PRO A 130 -3.32 10.09 6.49
N GLU A 131 -4.32 9.90 7.31
CA GLU A 131 -4.36 10.37 8.71
C GLU A 131 -3.28 9.66 9.54
N ALA A 132 -3.13 8.37 9.32
CA ALA A 132 -2.11 7.55 9.97
C ALA A 132 -1.48 6.58 8.99
N THR A 133 -0.18 6.32 9.18
CA THR A 133 0.57 5.31 8.44
C THR A 133 1.42 4.49 9.40
N VAL A 134 1.28 3.18 9.35
CA VAL A 134 2.09 2.22 10.12
C VAL A 134 2.91 1.38 9.17
N SER A 135 4.22 1.31 9.39
CA SER A 135 5.12 0.44 8.64
C SER A 135 5.37 -0.86 9.40
N VAL A 136 5.23 -1.99 8.72
CA VAL A 136 5.35 -3.34 9.31
C VAL A 136 6.38 -4.13 8.51
N ALA A 137 7.32 -4.77 9.20
CA ALA A 137 8.28 -5.67 8.57
C ALA A 137 7.57 -6.92 8.00
N PRO A 138 8.10 -7.52 6.92
CA PRO A 138 7.56 -8.77 6.38
C PRO A 138 7.86 -9.93 7.34
N ASP A 139 6.94 -10.88 7.45
CA ASP A 139 7.23 -12.16 8.11
C ASP A 139 8.16 -12.99 7.22
N LEU A 140 9.43 -13.06 7.61
CA LEU A 140 10.46 -13.80 6.86
C LEU A 140 10.36 -15.32 7.05
N LEU A 141 9.72 -15.78 8.14
CA LEU A 141 9.55 -17.21 8.40
C LEU A 141 8.36 -17.78 7.62
N ASN A 142 7.30 -16.98 7.47
CA ASN A 142 6.08 -17.36 6.78
C ASN A 142 5.68 -16.27 5.74
N PRO A 143 6.48 -16.05 4.69
CA PRO A 143 6.34 -14.90 3.80
C PRO A 143 5.04 -14.90 2.97
N LEU A 144 4.34 -16.02 2.92
CA LEU A 144 3.06 -16.18 2.20
C LEU A 144 1.84 -16.21 3.12
N SER A 145 2.05 -16.26 4.43
CA SER A 145 0.96 -16.31 5.40
C SER A 145 0.28 -14.95 5.54
N GLU A 146 -0.99 -14.98 5.92
CA GLU A 146 -1.72 -13.77 6.30
C GLU A 146 -1.03 -13.08 7.48
N GLN A 147 -0.87 -11.78 7.38
CA GLN A 147 -0.25 -10.95 8.40
C GLN A 147 -1.28 -9.99 8.99
N SER A 148 -1.02 -9.47 10.18
CA SER A 148 -1.87 -8.45 10.79
C SER A 148 -1.06 -7.45 11.60
N ALA A 149 -1.58 -6.21 11.69
CA ALA A 149 -1.05 -5.18 12.56
C ALA A 149 -2.19 -4.22 12.97
N VAL A 150 -1.88 -3.33 13.90
CA VAL A 150 -2.83 -2.32 14.39
C VAL A 150 -2.38 -0.94 13.92
N ILE A 151 -3.32 -0.17 13.42
CA ILE A 151 -3.19 1.28 13.25
C ILE A 151 -3.81 1.90 14.48
N ASP A 152 -3.06 2.68 15.22
CA ASP A 152 -3.48 3.40 16.42
C ASP A 152 -3.50 4.93 16.20
N GLN A 153 -3.79 5.69 17.25
CA GLN A 153 -3.87 7.15 17.25
C GLN A 153 -4.92 7.70 16.27
N LEU A 154 -5.96 6.93 16.00
CA LEU A 154 -7.09 7.33 15.19
C LEU A 154 -8.11 8.12 16.03
N ILE A 155 -8.93 8.92 15.37
CA ILE A 155 -10.02 9.67 16.02
C ILE A 155 -11.16 8.70 16.38
N PRO A 156 -11.76 8.81 17.58
CA PRO A 156 -12.92 8.03 17.97
C PRO A 156 -14.12 8.25 17.04
N TRP A 157 -14.97 7.23 16.93
CA TRP A 157 -16.24 7.26 16.18
C TRP A 157 -16.12 7.77 14.74
N THR A 158 -14.95 7.51 14.11
CA THR A 158 -14.61 8.02 12.79
C THR A 158 -14.46 6.87 11.80
N ALA A 159 -15.06 7.04 10.61
CA ALA A 159 -14.93 6.09 9.52
C ALA A 159 -13.61 6.32 8.77
N TYR A 160 -12.88 5.24 8.52
CA TYR A 160 -11.62 5.24 7.78
C TYR A 160 -11.67 4.26 6.62
N ASN A 161 -11.21 4.69 5.46
CA ASN A 161 -10.79 3.80 4.40
C ASN A 161 -9.37 3.32 4.72
N VAL A 162 -9.19 2.01 4.86
CA VAL A 162 -7.91 1.41 5.20
C VAL A 162 -7.32 0.75 3.97
N THR A 163 -6.08 1.07 3.66
CA THR A 163 -5.33 0.48 2.54
C THR A 163 -4.02 -0.11 3.02
N VAL A 164 -3.55 -1.13 2.31
CA VAL A 164 -2.24 -1.74 2.56
C VAL A 164 -1.45 -1.75 1.26
N LEU A 165 -0.18 -1.40 1.32
CA LEU A 165 0.76 -1.55 0.22
C LEU A 165 2.01 -2.29 0.68
N CYS A 166 2.68 -2.96 -0.27
CA CYS A 166 4.00 -3.54 -0.11
C CYS A 166 5.03 -2.58 -0.70
N PHE A 167 6.24 -2.51 -0.16
CA PHE A 167 7.30 -1.67 -0.71
C PHE A 167 8.64 -2.41 -0.81
N THR A 168 9.46 -1.95 -1.74
CA THR A 168 10.83 -2.41 -2.00
C THR A 168 11.79 -1.23 -1.86
N SER A 169 13.11 -1.47 -2.02
CA SER A 169 14.11 -0.39 -1.96
C SER A 169 13.84 0.77 -2.93
N PRO A 170 13.40 0.56 -4.19
CA PRO A 170 13.02 1.64 -5.09
C PRO A 170 11.79 2.45 -4.67
N GLY A 171 10.88 1.89 -3.84
CA GLY A 171 9.72 2.62 -3.36
C GLY A 171 8.46 1.80 -3.14
N ASP A 172 7.35 2.52 -2.99
CA ASP A 172 6.04 1.98 -2.69
C ASP A 172 5.39 1.34 -3.92
N GLY A 173 4.76 0.18 -3.72
CA GLY A 173 3.94 -0.49 -4.70
C GLY A 173 2.50 0.03 -4.75
N LYS A 174 1.65 -0.69 -5.47
CA LYS A 174 0.22 -0.37 -5.55
C LYS A 174 -0.46 -0.59 -4.21
N ARG A 175 -1.39 0.29 -3.87
CA ARG A 175 -2.30 0.14 -2.72
C ARG A 175 -3.35 -0.93 -3.00
N SER A 176 -3.79 -1.62 -1.96
CA SER A 176 -4.97 -2.49 -2.00
C SER A 176 -6.23 -1.68 -2.27
N VAL A 177 -7.32 -2.38 -2.59
CA VAL A 177 -8.66 -1.81 -2.52
C VAL A 177 -8.89 -1.31 -1.09
N PRO A 178 -9.50 -0.12 -0.89
CA PRO A 178 -9.82 0.38 0.43
C PRO A 178 -10.84 -0.50 1.15
N GLU A 179 -10.61 -0.75 2.44
CA GLU A 179 -11.53 -1.44 3.34
C GLU A 179 -12.07 -0.45 4.35
N LEU A 180 -13.40 -0.34 4.44
CA LEU A 180 -14.04 0.61 5.34
C LEU A 180 -14.11 0.05 6.77
N SER A 181 -13.65 0.82 7.74
CA SER A 181 -13.75 0.50 9.17
C SER A 181 -14.03 1.76 9.98
N ARG A 182 -14.85 1.64 11.04
CA ARG A 182 -15.14 2.75 11.95
C ARG A 182 -14.60 2.42 13.33
N THR A 183 -13.84 3.33 13.94
CA THR A 183 -13.39 3.22 15.33
C THR A 183 -14.57 3.19 16.31
N PHE A 184 -14.37 2.61 17.50
CA PHE A 184 -15.41 2.64 18.54
C PHE A 184 -15.64 4.04 19.08
N GLN A 185 -16.75 4.22 19.74
CA GLN A 185 -17.03 5.44 20.51
C GLN A 185 -16.07 5.56 21.69
N ASP A 186 -15.85 6.77 22.12
CA ASP A 186 -15.16 7.09 23.36
C ASP A 186 -16.09 7.96 24.22
N TYR A 187 -15.70 8.21 25.46
CA TYR A 187 -16.45 9.11 26.33
C TYR A 187 -16.54 10.50 25.71
N PRO A 188 -17.71 11.15 25.80
CA PRO A 188 -17.83 12.55 25.39
C PRO A 188 -16.82 13.43 26.12
N GLY A 189 -16.26 14.39 25.41
CA GLY A 189 -15.41 15.41 26.03
C GLY A 189 -16.19 16.30 27.00
N PRO A 190 -15.49 17.09 27.81
CA PRO A 190 -16.15 18.02 28.73
C PRO A 190 -16.99 19.04 27.95
N VAL A 191 -18.14 19.40 28.54
CA VAL A 191 -18.94 20.51 28.02
C VAL A 191 -18.17 21.80 28.21
N VAL A 192 -17.94 22.51 27.11
CA VAL A 192 -17.26 23.81 27.12
C VAL A 192 -18.25 24.93 26.84
N ASN A 193 -17.91 26.15 27.25
CA ASN A 193 -18.74 27.35 27.04
C ASN A 193 -20.15 27.25 27.66
N LEU A 194 -20.25 26.70 28.86
CA LEU A 194 -21.49 26.78 29.66
C LEU A 194 -21.80 28.26 29.91
N ARG A 195 -22.96 28.72 29.47
CA ARG A 195 -23.45 30.06 29.70
C ARG A 195 -24.81 29.97 30.35
N PHE A 196 -25.06 30.83 31.36
CA PHE A 196 -26.33 31.06 31.94
C PHE A 196 -26.93 32.31 31.29
N GLU A 197 -28.04 32.17 30.61
CA GLU A 197 -28.75 33.28 30.00
C GLU A 197 -30.07 33.48 30.83
N ASP A 198 -30.30 34.72 31.21
CA ASP A 198 -31.50 35.18 31.91
C ASP A 198 -31.86 34.41 33.20
N ILE A 199 -31.15 34.70 34.29
CA ILE A 199 -31.57 34.34 35.64
C ILE A 199 -32.72 35.24 36.00
N THR A 200 -33.97 34.78 35.77
CA THR A 200 -35.13 35.33 36.44
C THR A 200 -35.34 34.58 37.76
N ASP A 201 -36.01 35.15 38.74
CA ASP A 201 -36.10 34.62 40.13
C ASP A 201 -36.54 33.15 40.27
N TRP A 202 -36.95 32.47 39.18
CA TRP A 202 -37.53 31.14 39.23
C TRP A 202 -37.09 30.17 38.08
N ASP A 203 -36.37 30.62 37.01
CA ASP A 203 -35.97 29.77 35.90
C ASP A 203 -34.51 29.99 35.52
N VAL A 204 -33.67 28.95 35.58
CA VAL A 204 -32.32 28.92 35.02
C VAL A 204 -32.40 28.24 33.68
N ARG A 205 -32.18 28.99 32.58
CA ARG A 205 -31.97 28.40 31.24
C ARG A 205 -30.49 28.17 31.02
N GLU A 206 -30.15 26.92 30.81
CA GLU A 206 -28.81 26.51 30.49
C GLU A 206 -28.67 26.36 28.95
N SER A 207 -27.74 27.07 28.35
CA SER A 207 -27.30 26.82 26.97
C SER A 207 -25.86 26.30 26.98
N PHE A 208 -25.62 25.21 26.32
CA PHE A 208 -24.28 24.68 26.17
C PHE A 208 -23.91 24.56 24.68
N GLN A 209 -22.72 24.95 24.36
CA GLN A 209 -22.12 24.61 23.07
C GLN A 209 -21.13 23.47 23.26
N HIS A 210 -21.35 22.41 22.52
CA HIS A 210 -20.38 21.34 22.39
C HIS A 210 -19.49 21.66 21.19
N ASP A 211 -18.18 21.90 21.41
CA ASP A 211 -17.25 22.06 20.30
C ASP A 211 -17.18 20.73 19.52
N SER A 212 -17.71 20.79 18.30
CA SER A 212 -17.46 19.87 17.20
C SER A 212 -18.14 18.49 17.17
N TYR A 213 -19.42 18.35 17.48
CA TYR A 213 -20.24 17.31 16.81
C TYR A 213 -21.68 17.81 16.72
N GLN A 214 -22.15 18.10 15.51
CA GLN A 214 -23.58 18.13 15.27
C GLN A 214 -24.11 16.71 15.55
N VAL A 215 -24.75 16.53 16.67
CA VAL A 215 -25.62 15.38 16.88
C VAL A 215 -26.80 15.60 15.95
N GLN A 216 -26.82 14.95 14.79
CA GLN A 216 -28.04 14.83 14.02
C GLN A 216 -29.07 14.17 14.92
N GLU A 217 -30.28 14.75 14.99
CA GLU A 217 -31.42 14.24 15.79
C GLU A 217 -31.81 12.80 15.47
N ASP A 218 -31.31 12.23 14.38
CA ASP A 218 -31.49 10.83 13.95
C ASP A 218 -30.89 9.77 14.90
N GLY A 219 -30.09 10.16 15.89
CA GLY A 219 -29.45 9.25 16.85
C GLY A 219 -30.38 8.79 17.98
N LEU A 220 -31.48 9.50 18.25
CA LEU A 220 -32.38 9.16 19.33
C LEU A 220 -33.41 8.06 18.96
N GLU A 221 -33.70 7.88 17.68
CA GLU A 221 -34.62 6.80 17.24
C GLU A 221 -33.95 5.41 17.24
N ALA A 222 -32.63 5.33 17.18
CA ALA A 222 -31.88 4.08 17.11
C ALA A 222 -31.43 3.53 18.47
N ALA A 223 -31.72 4.20 19.58
CA ALA A 223 -31.38 3.73 20.91
C ALA A 223 -32.32 2.61 21.35
N SER A 224 -31.77 1.51 21.93
CA SER A 224 -32.58 0.44 22.51
C SER A 224 -33.53 0.97 23.59
N PRO A 225 -34.67 0.32 23.83
CA PRO A 225 -35.64 0.75 24.86
C PRO A 225 -35.03 0.95 26.25
N GLU A 226 -34.04 0.12 26.62
CA GLU A 226 -33.35 0.19 27.91
C GLU A 226 -32.49 1.45 28.03
N ARG A 227 -31.83 1.85 26.95
CA ARG A 227 -31.02 3.07 26.93
C ARG A 227 -31.85 4.36 26.93
N LYS A 228 -33.08 4.29 26.39
CA LYS A 228 -34.04 5.41 26.46
C LYS A 228 -34.50 5.64 27.89
N VAL A 229 -34.67 4.59 28.67
CA VAL A 229 -35.05 4.66 30.10
C VAL A 229 -33.92 5.27 30.92
N GLU A 230 -32.66 4.83 30.69
CA GLU A 230 -31.48 5.33 31.41
C GLU A 230 -31.24 6.82 31.15
N LEU A 231 -31.36 7.26 29.88
CA LEU A 231 -31.29 8.67 29.53
C LEU A 231 -32.42 9.51 30.10
N GLN A 232 -33.60 8.91 30.26
CA GLN A 232 -34.75 9.58 30.88
C GLN A 232 -34.58 9.70 32.40
N GLU A 233 -33.96 8.71 33.06
CA GLU A 233 -33.64 8.74 34.48
C GLU A 233 -32.58 9.79 34.80
N VAL A 234 -31.50 9.84 34.02
CA VAL A 234 -30.45 10.88 34.14
C VAL A 234 -31.07 12.28 33.96
N ARG A 235 -31.98 12.43 32.98
CA ARG A 235 -32.70 13.69 32.75
C ARG A 235 -33.60 14.09 33.90
N ASN A 236 -34.17 13.10 34.62
CA ASN A 236 -35.02 13.33 35.75
C ASN A 236 -34.23 13.60 37.04
N GLU A 237 -33.04 13.01 37.20
CA GLU A 237 -32.13 13.30 38.31
C GLU A 237 -31.57 14.72 38.26
N LEU A 238 -31.21 15.19 37.04
CA LEU A 238 -30.76 16.57 36.81
C LEU A 238 -31.86 17.64 37.03
N LYS A 239 -33.14 17.22 37.18
CA LYS A 239 -34.26 18.13 37.45
C LYS A 239 -34.74 18.15 38.90
N LYS A 240 -34.04 17.45 39.81
CA LYS A 240 -34.34 17.54 41.22
C LYS A 240 -33.71 18.81 41.81
N PRO A 241 -34.47 19.57 42.61
CA PRO A 241 -34.00 20.82 43.18
C PRO A 241 -32.84 20.64 44.16
#